data_85f99807955e54049966e95b56927509
#
_entry.id   85f99807955e54049966e95b56927509
#
_cell.length_a   1.000
_cell.length_b   1.000
_cell.length_c   1.000
_cell.angle_alpha   90.00
_cell.angle_beta   90.00
_cell.angle_gamma   90.00
#
_symmetry.space_group_name_H-M   'P 1'
#
loop_
_entity.id
_entity.type
_entity.pdbx_description
1 polymer ?
#
loop_
_entity_poly.entity_id
_entity_poly.type
_entity_poly.pdbx_seq_one_letter_code
_entity_poly.pdbx_strand_id
1 'polypeptide(L)'
;MSESVTMLRLLQSVQKTIRTQTMTGGTLTSVERVYLGPAHNPMKYPVVSVLPIEERSDSIWNGVMNNIRRIRIETFSHKGKSKASMRSSMGIVEKVKDLFVTNASDWLIPDPDTEVDMVYETLMENIVPGSNPTPYRNGFISSASIELDCYSRDGLHDDVGGTSSSQLVESDAKTLVDTLTSTFKKYNVGVESFLSSTRSFKSFTLPPQPIYPVLFVGIEGETRSHKYTGRDQVTRSVNVYVLSKLLDRSDALEQNLKIVDMCRRIFFANKDLDGRAAHFDYRGMIFGQLTINNQLLYGSSLNIDIESIEALPVPA
;
A
#
# COMPACT_ATOMS: atom_id res chain seq x y z
N MET A 1 -13.05 4.24 20.11
CA MET A 1 -12.93 3.57 18.80
C MET A 1 -11.47 3.66 18.42
N SER A 2 -10.75 2.55 18.26
CA SER A 2 -9.38 2.61 17.77
C SER A 2 -9.44 3.04 16.31
N GLU A 3 -8.84 4.18 15.98
CA GLU A 3 -8.71 4.59 14.58
C GLU A 3 -7.93 3.53 13.81
N SER A 4 -8.36 3.24 12.59
CA SER A 4 -7.70 2.23 11.77
C SER A 4 -6.29 2.66 11.45
N VAL A 5 -5.36 1.76 11.69
CA VAL A 5 -3.98 1.95 11.26
C VAL A 5 -3.95 1.85 9.74
N THR A 6 -3.55 2.91 9.06
CA THR A 6 -3.36 2.90 7.61
C THR A 6 -1.87 2.86 7.29
N MET A 7 -1.52 2.33 6.11
CA MET A 7 -0.13 2.37 5.64
C MET A 7 0.42 3.81 5.64
N LEU A 8 -0.40 4.79 5.24
CA LEU A 8 0.01 6.19 5.24
C LEU A 8 0.35 6.70 6.64
N ARG A 9 -0.49 6.45 7.64
CA ARG A 9 -0.24 6.88 9.03
C ARG A 9 1.02 6.23 9.59
N LEU A 10 1.23 4.93 9.31
CA LEU A 10 2.45 4.24 9.70
C LEU A 10 3.69 4.90 9.12
N LEU A 11 3.70 5.18 7.81
CA LEU A 11 4.84 5.85 7.16
C LEU A 11 5.08 7.26 7.70
N GLN A 12 4.03 8.04 7.98
CA GLN A 12 4.12 9.38 8.58
C GLN A 12 4.72 9.32 9.98
N SER A 13 4.33 8.33 10.79
CA SER A 13 4.90 8.14 12.12
C SER A 13 6.38 7.78 12.06
N VAL A 14 6.76 6.82 11.22
CA VAL A 14 8.17 6.47 11.01
C VAL A 14 8.97 7.66 10.52
N GLN A 15 8.43 8.44 9.57
CA GLN A 15 9.05 9.67 9.09
C GLN A 15 9.23 10.69 10.24
N LYS A 16 8.22 10.90 11.08
CA LYS A 16 8.26 11.81 12.23
C LYS A 16 9.34 11.39 13.22
N THR A 17 9.38 10.08 13.56
CA THR A 17 10.41 9.53 14.47
C THR A 17 11.82 9.78 13.95
N ILE A 18 12.09 9.49 12.67
CA ILE A 18 13.40 9.73 12.07
C ILE A 18 13.71 11.24 12.03
N ARG A 19 12.74 12.09 11.66
CA ARG A 19 12.91 13.55 11.61
C ARG A 19 13.29 14.13 12.97
N THR A 20 12.68 13.68 14.04
CA THR A 20 13.01 14.13 15.41
C THR A 20 14.49 13.88 15.70
N GLN A 21 15.06 12.79 15.22
CA GLN A 21 16.47 12.45 15.40
C GLN A 21 17.42 13.22 14.46
N THR A 22 16.91 13.94 13.48
CA THR A 22 17.75 14.84 12.64
C THR A 22 17.95 16.20 13.28
N MET A 23 17.20 16.55 14.32
CA MET A 23 17.30 17.82 15.04
C MET A 23 18.53 17.84 15.97
N THR A 24 18.87 19.03 16.48
CA THR A 24 20.00 19.22 17.39
C THR A 24 19.85 18.32 18.63
N GLY A 25 20.87 17.52 18.91
CA GLY A 25 20.88 16.55 20.01
C GLY A 25 20.44 15.13 19.61
N GLY A 26 19.89 14.95 18.42
CA GLY A 26 19.52 13.62 17.92
C GLY A 26 20.71 12.84 17.34
N THR A 27 20.48 11.56 17.04
CA THR A 27 21.51 10.63 16.53
C THR A 27 21.76 10.77 15.03
N LEU A 28 20.82 11.36 14.28
CA LEU A 28 20.82 11.51 12.81
C LEU A 28 21.07 12.95 12.34
N THR A 29 21.75 13.77 13.11
CA THR A 29 22.02 15.18 12.80
C THR A 29 22.74 15.44 11.46
N SER A 30 23.37 14.40 10.89
CA SER A 30 23.99 14.50 9.57
C SER A 30 23.01 14.33 8.40
N VAL A 31 21.78 13.89 8.65
CA VAL A 31 20.74 13.71 7.63
C VAL A 31 20.09 15.06 7.32
N GLU A 32 20.16 15.48 6.07
CA GLU A 32 19.64 16.78 5.62
C GLU A 32 18.11 16.78 5.47
N ARG A 33 17.52 15.64 5.06
CA ARG A 33 16.09 15.53 4.83
C ARG A 33 15.56 14.11 4.92
N VAL A 34 14.33 13.98 5.41
CA VAL A 34 13.57 12.72 5.44
C VAL A 34 12.35 12.86 4.54
N TYR A 35 12.25 12.02 3.54
CA TYR A 35 11.16 12.00 2.56
C TYR A 35 10.14 10.92 2.90
N LEU A 36 8.88 11.21 2.65
CA LEU A 36 7.85 10.20 2.48
C LEU A 36 7.79 9.89 0.99
N GLY A 37 8.11 8.65 0.64
CA GLY A 37 8.32 8.29 -0.76
C GLY A 37 9.80 8.38 -1.20
N PRO A 38 10.11 8.05 -2.46
CA PRO A 38 11.49 8.01 -2.96
C PRO A 38 12.11 9.40 -3.04
N ALA A 39 13.33 9.52 -2.54
CA ALA A 39 14.17 10.68 -2.75
C ALA A 39 14.62 10.74 -4.21
N HIS A 40 14.14 11.71 -4.95
CA HIS A 40 14.56 11.91 -6.33
C HIS A 40 15.33 13.22 -6.49
N ASN A 41 16.56 13.12 -7.00
CA ASN A 41 17.45 14.26 -7.23
C ASN A 41 17.48 15.28 -6.07
N PRO A 42 17.75 14.84 -4.82
CA PRO A 42 17.80 15.76 -3.71
C PRO A 42 18.94 16.78 -3.93
N MET A 43 18.69 18.03 -3.54
CA MET A 43 19.68 19.09 -3.66
C MET A 43 20.86 18.87 -2.71
N LYS A 44 20.61 18.24 -1.58
CA LYS A 44 21.58 17.98 -0.51
C LYS A 44 21.52 16.53 -0.05
N TYR A 45 22.64 16.02 0.42
CA TYR A 45 22.82 14.69 0.99
C TYR A 45 23.52 14.77 2.35
N PRO A 46 23.39 13.79 3.24
CA PRO A 46 22.57 12.57 3.12
C PRO A 46 21.07 12.79 3.26
N VAL A 47 20.29 11.88 2.68
CA VAL A 47 18.82 11.87 2.83
C VAL A 47 18.30 10.48 3.17
N VAL A 48 17.11 10.44 3.77
CA VAL A 48 16.40 9.22 4.09
C VAL A 48 15.04 9.24 3.40
N SER A 49 14.61 8.10 2.88
CA SER A 49 13.29 7.87 2.29
C SER A 49 12.56 6.77 3.04
N VAL A 50 11.29 6.97 3.33
CA VAL A 50 10.41 5.97 3.94
C VAL A 50 9.39 5.55 2.90
N LEU A 51 9.35 4.26 2.58
CA LEU A 51 8.62 3.69 1.45
C LEU A 51 7.71 2.53 1.91
N PRO A 52 6.48 2.43 1.39
CA PRO A 52 5.69 1.22 1.54
C PRO A 52 6.20 0.14 0.56
N ILE A 53 6.13 -1.12 0.95
CA ILE A 53 6.37 -2.26 0.07
C ILE A 53 5.08 -3.03 -0.15
N GLU A 54 4.53 -3.56 0.93
CA GLU A 54 3.33 -4.39 0.88
C GLU A 54 2.57 -4.35 2.21
N GLU A 55 1.30 -4.71 2.15
CA GLU A 55 0.48 -5.06 3.29
C GLU A 55 -0.09 -6.44 3.04
N ARG A 56 -0.01 -7.32 4.03
CA ARG A 56 -0.62 -8.64 4.02
C ARG A 56 -1.61 -8.74 5.16
N SER A 57 -2.74 -9.36 4.92
CA SER A 57 -3.62 -9.82 6.00
C SER A 57 -3.14 -11.19 6.47
N ASP A 58 -2.90 -11.32 7.77
CA ASP A 58 -2.51 -12.60 8.37
C ASP A 58 -3.77 -13.38 8.79
N SER A 59 -4.73 -12.70 9.40
CA SER A 59 -5.97 -13.34 9.86
C SER A 59 -7.08 -12.33 10.12
N ILE A 60 -8.33 -12.79 9.99
CA ILE A 60 -9.52 -12.03 10.40
C ILE A 60 -10.20 -12.81 11.51
N TRP A 61 -10.29 -12.22 12.70
CA TRP A 61 -10.94 -12.83 13.85
C TRP A 61 -11.79 -11.82 14.61
N ASN A 62 -13.05 -12.17 14.86
CA ASN A 62 -14.02 -11.31 15.58
C ASN A 62 -14.09 -9.85 15.06
N GLY A 63 -14.03 -9.65 13.75
CA GLY A 63 -14.07 -8.30 13.16
C GLY A 63 -12.76 -7.51 13.30
N VAL A 64 -11.68 -8.16 13.74
CA VAL A 64 -10.33 -7.58 13.80
C VAL A 64 -9.45 -8.27 12.79
N MET A 65 -8.77 -7.51 11.98
CA MET A 65 -7.80 -7.97 10.99
C MET A 65 -6.39 -7.74 11.51
N ASN A 66 -5.58 -8.80 11.56
CA ASN A 66 -4.17 -8.67 11.82
C ASN A 66 -3.46 -8.39 10.48
N ASN A 67 -2.74 -7.31 10.42
CA ASN A 67 -2.01 -6.90 9.23
C ASN A 67 -0.51 -6.85 9.51
N ILE A 68 0.24 -7.33 8.53
CA ILE A 68 1.69 -7.17 8.44
C ILE A 68 1.96 -6.13 7.36
N ARG A 69 2.53 -5.00 7.75
CA ARG A 69 2.89 -3.91 6.84
C ARG A 69 4.39 -3.85 6.69
N ARG A 70 4.88 -4.18 5.51
CA ARG A 70 6.31 -4.07 5.19
C ARG A 70 6.62 -2.69 4.66
N ILE A 71 7.57 -2.04 5.32
CA ILE A 71 8.10 -0.75 4.91
C ILE A 71 9.59 -0.85 4.66
N ARG A 72 10.11 0.02 3.79
CA ARG A 72 11.54 0.15 3.52
C ARG A 72 12.00 1.56 3.87
N ILE A 73 13.10 1.64 4.60
CA ILE A 73 13.79 2.89 4.89
C ILE A 73 15.09 2.87 4.11
N GLU A 74 15.19 3.75 3.11
CA GLU A 74 16.37 3.88 2.26
C GLU A 74 17.16 5.12 2.62
N THR A 75 18.47 5.00 2.67
CA THR A 75 19.38 6.10 2.93
C THR A 75 20.25 6.34 1.70
N PHE A 76 20.47 7.59 1.35
CA PHE A 76 21.33 7.97 0.24
C PHE A 76 22.39 8.94 0.74
N SER A 77 23.65 8.67 0.37
CA SER A 77 24.79 9.52 0.68
C SER A 77 25.56 9.88 -0.59
N HIS A 78 26.07 11.11 -0.64
CA HIS A 78 26.95 11.58 -1.68
C HIS A 78 28.29 11.99 -1.08
N LYS A 79 29.38 11.41 -1.54
CA LYS A 79 30.76 11.71 -1.13
C LYS A 79 31.72 11.67 -2.34
N GLY A 80 32.82 12.37 -2.23
CA GLY A 80 33.84 12.42 -3.29
C GLY A 80 34.48 11.06 -3.63
N LYS A 81 34.43 10.09 -2.70
CA LYS A 81 34.96 8.74 -2.90
C LYS A 81 33.86 7.71 -2.73
N SER A 82 33.77 6.70 -3.60
CA SER A 82 32.74 5.66 -3.58
C SER A 82 32.67 4.92 -2.25
N LYS A 83 33.79 4.48 -1.70
CA LYS A 83 33.90 3.80 -0.42
C LYS A 83 33.43 4.67 0.76
N ALA A 84 33.68 5.98 0.71
CA ALA A 84 33.22 6.92 1.73
C ALA A 84 31.71 7.15 1.65
N SER A 85 31.14 7.20 0.45
CA SER A 85 29.69 7.29 0.25
C SER A 85 28.98 6.06 0.79
N MET A 86 29.45 4.86 0.46
CA MET A 86 28.90 3.59 0.94
C MET A 86 28.96 3.47 2.47
N ARG A 87 30.09 3.80 3.09
CA ARG A 87 30.22 3.79 4.55
C ARG A 87 29.25 4.79 5.21
N SER A 88 29.05 5.94 4.59
CA SER A 88 28.12 6.95 5.10
C SER A 88 26.66 6.48 5.06
N SER A 89 26.20 5.88 3.94
CA SER A 89 24.84 5.36 3.84
C SER A 89 24.60 4.20 4.82
N MET A 90 25.54 3.26 4.92
CA MET A 90 25.46 2.16 5.87
C MET A 90 25.42 2.64 7.33
N GLY A 91 26.29 3.59 7.70
CA GLY A 91 26.30 4.15 9.06
C GLY A 91 25.01 4.89 9.42
N ILE A 92 24.28 5.45 8.44
CA ILE A 92 22.96 6.04 8.69
C ILE A 92 21.93 4.93 8.87
N VAL A 93 21.94 3.88 8.05
CA VAL A 93 21.02 2.73 8.20
C VAL A 93 21.19 2.07 9.57
N GLU A 94 22.43 1.88 10.03
CA GLU A 94 22.68 1.31 11.37
C GLU A 94 22.07 2.18 12.47
N LYS A 95 22.23 3.51 12.38
CA LYS A 95 21.60 4.42 13.34
C LYS A 95 20.07 4.42 13.26
N VAL A 96 19.50 4.32 12.05
CA VAL A 96 18.06 4.18 11.86
C VAL A 96 17.59 2.85 12.45
N LYS A 97 18.32 1.77 12.20
CA LYS A 97 18.07 0.48 12.83
C LYS A 97 18.01 0.62 14.36
N ASP A 98 19.01 1.26 14.96
CA ASP A 98 19.07 1.41 16.40
C ASP A 98 17.86 2.16 16.99
N LEU A 99 17.24 3.09 16.24
CA LEU A 99 16.01 3.77 16.66
C LEU A 99 14.82 2.82 16.81
N PHE A 100 14.77 1.76 16.01
CA PHE A 100 13.65 0.82 15.98
C PHE A 100 13.98 -0.52 16.66
N VAL A 101 15.25 -0.80 16.99
CA VAL A 101 15.74 -2.10 17.51
C VAL A 101 16.20 -2.04 18.95
N THR A 102 16.55 -0.88 19.49
CA THR A 102 17.26 -0.78 20.77
C THR A 102 16.42 -1.17 21.99
N ASN A 103 15.09 -1.17 21.87
CA ASN A 103 14.19 -1.56 22.95
C ASN A 103 13.19 -2.60 22.44
N ALA A 104 13.57 -3.87 22.46
CA ALA A 104 12.74 -4.98 21.99
C ALA A 104 11.36 -5.10 22.68
N SER A 105 11.16 -4.41 23.80
CA SER A 105 9.86 -4.25 24.48
C SER A 105 9.07 -3.00 24.02
N ASP A 106 9.69 -2.04 23.33
CA ASP A 106 9.12 -0.72 23.02
C ASP A 106 9.10 -0.42 21.52
N TRP A 107 9.06 -1.44 20.68
CA TRP A 107 8.98 -1.29 19.23
C TRP A 107 7.59 -0.86 18.73
N LEU A 108 6.91 -0.18 19.57
CA LEU A 108 5.61 0.38 19.31
C LEU A 108 5.83 1.67 18.50
N ILE A 109 5.26 1.71 17.32
CA ILE A 109 5.28 2.92 16.50
C ILE A 109 4.04 3.72 16.88
N PRO A 110 4.18 4.86 17.56
CA PRO A 110 3.04 5.64 17.99
C PRO A 110 2.36 6.33 16.81
N ASP A 111 1.07 6.52 16.90
CA ASP A 111 0.32 7.35 15.98
C ASP A 111 0.84 8.80 16.02
N PRO A 112 1.06 9.46 14.88
CA PRO A 112 1.66 10.77 14.83
C PRO A 112 0.82 11.88 15.49
N ASP A 113 -0.48 11.66 15.65
CA ASP A 113 -1.42 12.64 16.18
C ASP A 113 -1.87 12.34 17.62
N THR A 114 -2.08 11.06 17.94
CA THR A 114 -2.65 10.64 19.23
C THR A 114 -1.63 10.04 20.20
N GLU A 115 -0.40 9.77 19.73
CA GLU A 115 0.67 9.10 20.48
C GLU A 115 0.30 7.69 20.99
N VAL A 116 -0.82 7.12 20.52
CA VAL A 116 -1.22 5.75 20.81
C VAL A 116 -0.45 4.79 19.90
N ASP A 117 0.00 3.69 20.47
CA ASP A 117 0.75 2.69 19.70
C ASP A 117 -0.10 2.07 18.59
N MET A 118 0.33 2.26 17.34
CA MET A 118 -0.31 1.70 16.15
C MET A 118 0.18 0.29 15.84
N VAL A 119 1.39 -0.02 16.24
CA VAL A 119 2.10 -1.26 15.93
C VAL A 119 2.45 -1.95 17.22
N TYR A 120 2.03 -3.20 17.39
CA TYR A 120 2.33 -3.95 18.61
C TYR A 120 3.63 -4.77 18.51
N GLU A 121 4.16 -4.95 17.31
CA GLU A 121 5.42 -5.65 17.07
C GLU A 121 6.05 -5.14 15.77
N THR A 122 7.37 -4.98 15.77
CA THR A 122 8.15 -4.65 14.58
C THR A 122 9.30 -5.64 14.46
N LEU A 123 9.39 -6.33 13.35
CA LEU A 123 10.50 -7.23 13.03
C LEU A 123 11.38 -6.60 11.93
N MET A 124 12.68 -6.66 12.17
CA MET A 124 13.64 -6.28 11.15
C MET A 124 13.91 -7.50 10.25
N GLU A 125 13.59 -7.37 8.97
CA GLU A 125 13.84 -8.41 7.99
C GLU A 125 15.29 -8.42 7.53
N ASN A 126 15.75 -7.34 6.92
CA ASN A 126 17.07 -7.28 6.32
C ASN A 126 17.68 -5.87 6.32
N ILE A 127 19.01 -5.81 6.47
CA ILE A 127 19.79 -4.67 6.04
C ILE A 127 20.38 -5.01 4.68
N VAL A 128 19.97 -4.28 3.66
CA VAL A 128 20.47 -4.47 2.30
C VAL A 128 21.47 -3.35 1.99
N PRO A 129 22.76 -3.68 1.83
CA PRO A 129 23.70 -2.71 1.25
C PRO A 129 23.20 -2.37 -0.14
N GLY A 130 23.17 -1.10 -0.44
CA GLY A 130 22.71 -0.62 -1.75
C GLY A 130 23.61 -1.09 -2.88
N SER A 131 23.13 -0.89 -4.09
CA SER A 131 23.86 -1.12 -5.32
C SER A 131 25.21 -0.39 -5.33
N ASN A 132 26.11 -0.83 -6.20
CA ASN A 132 27.41 -0.19 -6.40
C ASN A 132 27.28 1.34 -6.50
N PRO A 133 28.18 2.08 -5.83
CA PRO A 133 28.14 3.53 -5.85
C PRO A 133 28.10 4.09 -7.28
N THR A 134 27.09 4.89 -7.59
CA THR A 134 26.89 5.47 -8.92
C THR A 134 27.60 6.83 -8.99
N PRO A 135 28.39 7.09 -10.04
CA PRO A 135 28.98 8.42 -10.28
C PRO A 135 27.87 9.49 -10.38
N TYR A 136 28.04 10.58 -9.64
CA TYR A 136 27.10 11.69 -9.67
C TYR A 136 27.80 13.01 -9.38
N ARG A 137 27.72 13.98 -10.29
CA ARG A 137 28.47 15.25 -10.19
C ARG A 137 29.97 15.00 -9.91
N ASN A 138 30.51 15.63 -8.86
CA ASN A 138 31.91 15.51 -8.45
C ASN A 138 32.16 14.40 -7.43
N GLY A 139 31.33 13.32 -7.43
CA GLY A 139 31.46 12.25 -6.44
C GLY A 139 30.63 11.03 -6.80
N PHE A 140 30.21 10.32 -5.75
CA PHE A 140 29.48 9.07 -5.87
C PHE A 140 28.27 9.11 -4.95
N ILE A 141 27.12 8.65 -5.45
CA ILE A 141 25.93 8.33 -4.63
C ILE A 141 25.97 6.84 -4.31
N SER A 142 25.73 6.50 -3.07
CA SER A 142 25.42 5.14 -2.63
C SER A 142 24.18 5.14 -1.78
N SER A 143 23.47 4.02 -1.80
CA SER A 143 22.30 3.78 -0.95
C SER A 143 22.56 2.62 0.00
N ALA A 144 21.74 2.52 1.01
CA ALA A 144 21.56 1.34 1.86
C ALA A 144 20.14 1.35 2.37
N SER A 145 19.56 0.21 2.67
CA SER A 145 18.17 0.13 3.15
C SER A 145 18.00 -0.88 4.27
N ILE A 146 16.94 -0.68 5.03
CA ILE A 146 16.42 -1.62 6.01
C ILE A 146 14.94 -1.84 5.72
N GLU A 147 14.49 -3.08 5.83
CA GLU A 147 13.08 -3.48 5.72
C GLU A 147 12.56 -3.87 7.09
N LEU A 148 11.37 -3.35 7.42
CA LEU A 148 10.70 -3.58 8.67
C LEU A 148 9.31 -4.16 8.40
N ASP A 149 8.97 -5.27 9.05
CA ASP A 149 7.62 -5.80 9.12
C ASP A 149 6.95 -5.27 10.39
N CYS A 150 5.90 -4.48 10.21
CA CYS A 150 5.15 -3.83 11.26
C CYS A 150 3.82 -4.54 11.46
N TYR A 151 3.60 -5.12 12.63
CA TYR A 151 2.40 -5.87 12.97
C TYR A 151 1.38 -4.96 13.65
N SER A 152 0.19 -4.87 13.09
CA SER A 152 -0.89 -4.05 13.60
C SER A 152 -2.23 -4.76 13.59
N ARG A 153 -3.18 -4.24 14.36
CA ARG A 153 -4.57 -4.72 14.41
C ARG A 153 -5.49 -3.63 13.91
N ASP A 154 -6.26 -3.96 12.88
CA ASP A 154 -7.27 -3.07 12.34
C ASP A 154 -8.66 -3.59 12.66
N GLY A 155 -9.52 -2.74 13.20
CA GLY A 155 -10.96 -3.01 13.22
C GLY A 155 -11.49 -3.03 11.79
N LEU A 156 -12.35 -3.97 11.46
CA LEU A 156 -13.13 -3.90 10.23
C LEU A 156 -14.17 -2.77 10.43
N HIS A 157 -13.97 -1.66 9.73
CA HIS A 157 -14.80 -0.47 9.92
C HIS A 157 -16.10 -0.56 9.14
N ASP A 158 -17.20 -0.37 9.86
CA ASP A 158 -18.53 -0.16 9.29
C ASP A 158 -18.83 1.34 9.04
N ASP A 159 -17.80 2.19 8.98
CA ASP A 159 -17.91 3.64 8.79
C ASP A 159 -18.25 4.04 7.33
N VAL A 160 -18.09 3.11 6.42
CA VAL A 160 -18.52 3.26 5.02
C VAL A 160 -19.84 2.52 4.85
N GLY A 161 -20.93 3.26 4.61
CA GLY A 161 -22.22 2.66 4.33
C GLY A 161 -22.15 1.65 3.17
N GLY A 162 -22.56 0.43 3.39
CA GLY A 162 -22.56 -0.65 2.40
C GLY A 162 -23.97 -1.18 2.14
N THR A 163 -24.11 -1.88 1.00
CA THR A 163 -25.33 -2.61 0.66
C THR A 163 -25.09 -4.10 0.87
N SER A 164 -26.07 -4.78 1.48
CA SER A 164 -26.06 -6.23 1.63
C SER A 164 -27.31 -6.80 0.97
N SER A 165 -27.12 -7.85 0.16
CA SER A 165 -28.21 -8.59 -0.49
C SER A 165 -28.40 -9.94 0.20
N SER A 166 -29.66 -10.29 0.46
CA SER A 166 -29.99 -11.60 1.04
C SER A 166 -30.02 -12.73 0.03
N GLN A 167 -29.89 -12.43 -1.25
CA GLN A 167 -29.94 -13.42 -2.35
C GLN A 167 -28.63 -13.43 -3.13
N LEU A 168 -28.08 -14.65 -3.30
CA LEU A 168 -26.93 -14.86 -4.14
C LEU A 168 -27.35 -14.88 -5.62
N VAL A 169 -26.69 -14.04 -6.43
CA VAL A 169 -26.98 -13.88 -7.86
C VAL A 169 -25.82 -14.47 -8.65
N GLU A 170 -26.15 -15.23 -9.70
CA GLU A 170 -25.14 -15.76 -10.63
C GLU A 170 -24.35 -14.63 -11.29
N SER A 171 -23.04 -14.77 -11.37
CA SER A 171 -22.17 -13.72 -11.86
C SER A 171 -20.97 -14.26 -12.61
N ASP A 172 -20.89 -13.93 -13.91
CA ASP A 172 -19.69 -14.14 -14.71
C ASP A 172 -18.58 -13.13 -14.35
N ALA A 173 -17.39 -13.38 -14.87
CA ALA A 173 -16.20 -12.54 -14.63
C ALA A 173 -16.44 -11.06 -15.01
N LYS A 174 -17.09 -10.82 -16.15
CA LYS A 174 -17.36 -9.46 -16.63
C LYS A 174 -18.32 -8.72 -15.71
N THR A 175 -19.43 -9.36 -15.37
CA THR A 175 -20.46 -8.80 -14.49
C THR A 175 -19.89 -8.50 -13.10
N LEU A 176 -19.04 -9.37 -12.55
CA LEU A 176 -18.38 -9.16 -11.26
C LEU A 176 -17.49 -7.92 -11.29
N VAL A 177 -16.61 -7.79 -12.30
CA VAL A 177 -15.70 -6.64 -12.43
C VAL A 177 -16.47 -5.34 -12.68
N ASP A 178 -17.51 -5.37 -13.52
CA ASP A 178 -18.34 -4.20 -13.79
C ASP A 178 -19.13 -3.77 -12.54
N THR A 179 -19.61 -4.73 -11.74
CA THR A 179 -20.27 -4.46 -10.45
C THR A 179 -19.30 -3.83 -9.47
N LEU A 180 -18.10 -4.38 -9.32
CA LEU A 180 -17.09 -3.84 -8.44
C LEU A 180 -16.65 -2.43 -8.87
N THR A 181 -16.43 -2.22 -10.17
CA THR A 181 -16.11 -0.90 -10.73
C THR A 181 -17.22 0.12 -10.49
N SER A 182 -18.48 -0.28 -10.66
CA SER A 182 -19.63 0.59 -10.40
C SER A 182 -19.82 0.87 -8.93
N THR A 183 -19.51 -0.09 -8.06
CA THR A 183 -19.50 0.11 -6.60
C THR A 183 -18.51 1.21 -6.23
N PHE A 184 -17.27 1.16 -6.70
CA PHE A 184 -16.32 2.24 -6.45
C PHE A 184 -16.78 3.60 -7.02
N LYS A 185 -17.40 3.62 -8.19
CA LYS A 185 -17.94 4.86 -8.77
C LYS A 185 -19.01 5.52 -7.91
N LYS A 186 -19.85 4.77 -7.22
CA LYS A 186 -20.87 5.32 -6.31
C LYS A 186 -20.25 6.22 -5.22
N TYR A 187 -19.05 5.88 -4.74
CA TYR A 187 -18.32 6.65 -3.71
C TYR A 187 -17.47 7.79 -4.26
N ASN A 188 -17.51 8.06 -5.55
CA ASN A 188 -16.84 9.22 -6.18
C ASN A 188 -17.72 10.48 -6.23
N VAL A 189 -19.03 10.32 -6.10
CA VAL A 189 -20.03 11.39 -6.28
C VAL A 189 -20.95 11.44 -5.05
N GLY A 190 -21.29 12.65 -4.59
CA GLY A 190 -22.26 12.87 -3.51
C GLY A 190 -21.62 13.29 -2.19
N VAL A 191 -22.41 13.22 -1.11
CA VAL A 191 -22.03 13.64 0.25
C VAL A 191 -20.88 12.78 0.80
N GLU A 192 -20.80 11.52 0.35
CA GLU A 192 -19.77 10.56 0.74
C GLU A 192 -18.74 10.36 -0.39
N SER A 193 -18.18 11.46 -0.89
CA SER A 193 -17.21 11.44 -2.00
C SER A 193 -15.82 10.92 -1.56
N PHE A 194 -15.74 9.74 -0.97
CA PHE A 194 -14.50 9.13 -0.48
C PHE A 194 -13.44 8.95 -1.57
N LEU A 195 -13.86 8.76 -2.83
CA LEU A 195 -12.97 8.62 -3.99
C LEU A 195 -12.95 9.88 -4.87
N SER A 196 -13.34 11.04 -4.35
CA SER A 196 -13.43 12.29 -5.11
C SER A 196 -12.15 12.71 -5.84
N SER A 197 -10.99 12.27 -5.35
CA SER A 197 -9.71 12.50 -6.01
C SER A 197 -9.48 11.59 -7.23
N THR A 198 -10.26 10.51 -7.39
CA THR A 198 -10.13 9.57 -8.52
C THR A 198 -10.83 10.14 -9.75
N ARG A 199 -10.08 10.31 -10.84
CA ARG A 199 -10.59 10.93 -12.07
C ARG A 199 -11.08 9.95 -13.12
N SER A 200 -10.66 8.70 -13.05
CA SER A 200 -11.02 7.68 -14.03
C SER A 200 -11.20 6.31 -13.38
N PHE A 201 -12.27 5.62 -13.76
CA PHE A 201 -12.58 4.25 -13.35
C PHE A 201 -12.66 3.37 -14.59
N LYS A 202 -11.98 2.22 -14.59
CA LYS A 202 -11.89 1.32 -15.73
C LYS A 202 -12.06 -0.12 -15.30
N SER A 203 -12.59 -0.94 -16.21
CA SER A 203 -12.71 -2.39 -16.06
C SER A 203 -11.75 -3.07 -17.05
N PHE A 204 -11.06 -4.11 -16.61
CA PHE A 204 -10.17 -5.02 -17.34
C PHE A 204 -8.91 -4.42 -17.94
N THR A 205 -8.95 -3.23 -18.52
CA THR A 205 -7.79 -2.68 -19.23
C THR A 205 -7.57 -1.21 -18.94
N LEU A 206 -6.30 -0.83 -18.82
CA LEU A 206 -5.90 0.56 -18.73
C LEU A 206 -5.87 1.17 -20.15
N PRO A 207 -6.54 2.31 -20.39
CA PRO A 207 -6.48 2.98 -21.69
C PRO A 207 -5.05 3.50 -21.97
N PRO A 208 -4.67 3.67 -23.25
CA PRO A 208 -3.34 4.15 -23.64
C PRO A 208 -2.97 5.52 -23.02
N GLN A 209 -3.97 6.36 -22.77
CA GLN A 209 -3.80 7.68 -22.13
C GLN A 209 -4.80 7.83 -20.99
N PRO A 210 -4.49 7.28 -19.81
CA PRO A 210 -5.37 7.39 -18.65
C PRO A 210 -5.33 8.79 -18.04
N ILE A 211 -6.47 9.23 -17.50
CA ILE A 211 -6.54 10.45 -16.68
C ILE A 211 -6.27 10.06 -15.23
N TYR A 212 -5.19 10.58 -14.65
CA TYR A 212 -4.78 10.26 -13.30
C TYR A 212 -5.42 11.17 -12.22
N PRO A 213 -5.66 10.67 -11.01
CA PRO A 213 -5.55 9.28 -10.59
C PRO A 213 -6.57 8.39 -11.31
N VAL A 214 -6.13 7.17 -11.66
CA VAL A 214 -7.00 6.16 -12.28
C VAL A 214 -7.10 4.95 -11.36
N LEU A 215 -8.32 4.43 -11.24
CA LEU A 215 -8.64 3.16 -10.61
C LEU A 215 -9.10 2.20 -11.71
N PHE A 216 -8.52 1.02 -11.78
CA PHE A 216 -9.04 -0.01 -12.66
C PHE A 216 -9.06 -1.38 -11.98
N VAL A 217 -10.04 -2.19 -12.35
CA VAL A 217 -10.29 -3.52 -11.79
C VAL A 217 -10.02 -4.56 -12.85
N GLY A 218 -9.23 -5.57 -12.51
CA GLY A 218 -8.90 -6.69 -13.38
C GLY A 218 -8.98 -8.03 -12.66
N ILE A 219 -9.08 -9.11 -13.42
CA ILE A 219 -8.97 -10.49 -12.93
C ILE A 219 -7.64 -11.04 -13.40
N GLU A 220 -6.88 -11.64 -12.47
CA GLU A 220 -5.60 -12.29 -12.78
C GLU A 220 -5.74 -13.81 -12.94
N GLY A 221 -6.69 -14.41 -12.23
CA GLY A 221 -6.88 -15.85 -12.24
C GLY A 221 -8.28 -16.26 -11.87
N GLU A 222 -8.62 -17.48 -12.25
CA GLU A 222 -9.90 -18.10 -11.94
C GLU A 222 -9.69 -19.58 -11.62
N THR A 223 -10.34 -20.05 -10.57
CA THR A 223 -10.38 -21.47 -10.19
C THR A 223 -11.83 -21.90 -10.05
N ARG A 224 -12.19 -23.02 -10.67
CA ARG A 224 -13.54 -23.57 -10.65
C ARG A 224 -13.61 -24.86 -9.86
N SER A 225 -14.70 -25.02 -9.10
CA SER A 225 -15.01 -26.28 -8.44
C SER A 225 -16.50 -26.62 -8.60
N HIS A 226 -16.78 -27.84 -9.02
CA HIS A 226 -18.14 -28.34 -9.15
C HIS A 226 -18.66 -28.76 -7.78
N LYS A 227 -19.34 -27.87 -7.08
CA LYS A 227 -19.93 -28.18 -5.76
C LYS A 227 -21.45 -28.42 -5.79
N TYR A 228 -22.13 -27.93 -6.83
CA TYR A 228 -23.58 -27.95 -6.91
C TYR A 228 -24.08 -28.49 -8.24
N THR A 229 -25.20 -29.18 -8.24
CA THR A 229 -25.83 -29.65 -9.47
C THR A 229 -26.24 -28.47 -10.35
N GLY A 230 -25.63 -28.36 -11.55
CA GLY A 230 -25.92 -27.31 -12.51
C GLY A 230 -25.26 -25.96 -12.24
N ARG A 231 -24.38 -25.87 -11.22
CA ARG A 231 -23.67 -24.63 -10.87
C ARG A 231 -22.24 -24.89 -10.44
N ASP A 232 -21.36 -24.00 -10.85
CA ASP A 232 -19.98 -23.98 -10.42
C ASP A 232 -19.78 -22.93 -9.33
N GLN A 233 -18.98 -23.28 -8.35
CA GLN A 233 -18.35 -22.30 -7.45
C GLN A 233 -17.06 -21.84 -8.11
N VAL A 234 -16.93 -20.55 -8.32
CA VAL A 234 -15.81 -19.94 -9.03
C VAL A 234 -15.14 -18.95 -8.09
N THR A 235 -13.86 -19.19 -7.82
CA THR A 235 -13.01 -18.24 -7.08
C THR A 235 -12.18 -17.46 -8.09
N ARG A 236 -12.26 -16.13 -8.05
CA ARG A 236 -11.54 -15.22 -8.93
C ARG A 236 -10.60 -14.34 -8.15
N SER A 237 -9.33 -14.35 -8.53
CA SER A 237 -8.34 -13.41 -8.00
C SER A 237 -8.49 -12.08 -8.73
N VAL A 238 -9.01 -11.10 -8.01
CA VAL A 238 -9.32 -9.76 -8.51
C VAL A 238 -8.31 -8.76 -7.97
N ASN A 239 -7.78 -7.93 -8.84
CA ASN A 239 -6.90 -6.83 -8.48
C ASN A 239 -7.55 -5.48 -8.77
N VAL A 240 -7.50 -4.62 -7.76
CA VAL A 240 -7.88 -3.22 -7.88
C VAL A 240 -6.62 -2.38 -7.92
N TYR A 241 -6.30 -1.85 -9.08
CA TYR A 241 -5.11 -1.03 -9.28
C TYR A 241 -5.45 0.46 -9.14
N VAL A 242 -4.60 1.16 -8.41
CA VAL A 242 -4.65 2.62 -8.29
C VAL A 242 -3.34 3.20 -8.81
N LEU A 243 -3.41 4.07 -9.80
CA LEU A 243 -2.25 4.75 -10.36
C LEU A 243 -2.40 6.26 -10.17
N SER A 244 -1.38 6.89 -9.60
CA SER A 244 -1.34 8.32 -9.33
C SER A 244 -0.12 8.96 -9.98
N LYS A 245 -0.34 10.16 -10.54
CA LYS A 245 0.70 11.00 -11.12
C LYS A 245 0.51 12.43 -10.65
N LEU A 246 1.50 12.95 -9.95
CA LEU A 246 1.57 14.35 -9.57
C LEU A 246 2.98 14.88 -9.86
N LEU A 247 3.13 16.19 -9.84
CA LEU A 247 4.42 16.86 -9.99
C LEU A 247 5.32 16.57 -8.79
N ASP A 248 4.76 16.62 -7.59
CA ASP A 248 5.41 16.19 -6.36
C ASP A 248 5.16 14.69 -6.11
N ARG A 249 6.24 13.95 -5.90
CA ARG A 249 6.17 12.49 -5.71
C ARG A 249 5.64 12.10 -4.33
N SER A 250 5.92 12.91 -3.32
CA SER A 250 5.36 12.70 -1.98
C SER A 250 3.84 12.79 -2.02
N ASP A 251 3.32 13.82 -2.69
CA ASP A 251 1.87 14.03 -2.85
C ASP A 251 1.22 12.92 -3.67
N ALA A 252 1.92 12.42 -4.72
CA ALA A 252 1.44 11.30 -5.52
C ALA A 252 1.33 10.01 -4.71
N LEU A 253 2.33 9.72 -3.88
CA LEU A 253 2.30 8.56 -2.98
C LEU A 253 1.18 8.69 -1.95
N GLU A 254 1.09 9.83 -1.29
CA GLU A 254 0.05 10.08 -0.28
C GLU A 254 -1.36 9.96 -0.88
N GLN A 255 -1.58 10.53 -2.07
CA GLN A 255 -2.85 10.42 -2.78
C GLN A 255 -3.15 8.95 -3.14
N ASN A 256 -2.16 8.21 -3.63
CA ASN A 256 -2.31 6.81 -3.99
C ASN A 256 -2.70 5.96 -2.77
N LEU A 257 -2.00 6.14 -1.64
CA LEU A 257 -2.29 5.42 -0.41
C LEU A 257 -3.67 5.74 0.16
N LYS A 258 -4.13 6.99 0.09
CA LYS A 258 -5.48 7.39 0.49
C LYS A 258 -6.55 6.70 -0.36
N ILE A 259 -6.36 6.66 -1.67
CA ILE A 259 -7.32 6.05 -2.59
C ILE A 259 -7.41 4.52 -2.36
N VAL A 260 -6.27 3.83 -2.28
CA VAL A 260 -6.28 2.37 -2.11
C VAL A 260 -6.83 1.94 -0.75
N ASP A 261 -6.52 2.68 0.33
CA ASP A 261 -7.12 2.42 1.64
C ASP A 261 -8.65 2.62 1.61
N MET A 262 -9.12 3.65 0.91
CA MET A 262 -10.55 3.85 0.73
C MET A 262 -11.20 2.74 -0.10
N CYS A 263 -10.54 2.25 -1.15
CA CYS A 263 -11.01 1.08 -1.89
C CYS A 263 -11.17 -0.14 -0.98
N ARG A 264 -10.20 -0.38 -0.09
CA ARG A 264 -10.27 -1.45 0.90
C ARG A 264 -11.51 -1.31 1.79
N ARG A 265 -11.78 -0.12 2.35
CA ARG A 265 -12.94 0.14 3.20
C ARG A 265 -14.26 -0.04 2.47
N ILE A 266 -14.38 0.52 1.25
CA ILE A 266 -15.57 0.36 0.41
C ILE A 266 -15.82 -1.12 0.12
N PHE A 267 -14.76 -1.88 -0.15
CA PHE A 267 -14.87 -3.31 -0.41
C PHE A 267 -15.38 -4.06 0.83
N PHE A 268 -14.82 -3.80 2.02
CA PHE A 268 -15.29 -4.42 3.26
C PHE A 268 -16.73 -4.05 3.61
N ALA A 269 -17.19 -2.84 3.25
CA ALA A 269 -18.57 -2.42 3.45
C ALA A 269 -19.54 -3.08 2.47
N ASN A 270 -19.09 -3.54 1.30
CA ASN A 270 -19.91 -4.13 0.25
C ASN A 270 -19.50 -5.59 -0.05
N LYS A 271 -19.37 -6.40 0.98
CA LYS A 271 -18.82 -7.77 0.94
C LYS A 271 -19.50 -8.70 -0.06
N ASP A 272 -20.79 -8.58 -0.23
CA ASP A 272 -21.60 -9.44 -1.09
C ASP A 272 -21.72 -8.91 -2.53
N LEU A 273 -21.23 -7.70 -2.81
CA LEU A 273 -21.29 -7.06 -4.13
C LEU A 273 -22.70 -7.15 -4.76
N ASP A 274 -23.73 -6.72 -4.03
CA ASP A 274 -25.13 -6.82 -4.42
C ASP A 274 -25.56 -8.30 -4.65
N GLY A 275 -25.08 -9.23 -3.82
CA GLY A 275 -25.36 -10.67 -3.88
C GLY A 275 -24.54 -11.45 -4.89
N ARG A 276 -23.53 -10.85 -5.54
CA ARG A 276 -22.68 -11.51 -6.55
C ARG A 276 -21.47 -12.21 -5.97
N ALA A 277 -21.10 -11.92 -4.73
CA ALA A 277 -20.03 -12.58 -4.00
C ALA A 277 -20.63 -13.43 -2.87
N ALA A 278 -20.29 -14.73 -2.87
CA ALA A 278 -20.64 -15.64 -1.79
C ALA A 278 -19.67 -15.49 -0.61
N HIS A 279 -18.41 -15.26 -0.93
CA HIS A 279 -17.33 -15.05 0.02
C HIS A 279 -16.25 -14.21 -0.63
N PHE A 280 -15.48 -13.51 0.20
CA PHE A 280 -14.27 -12.86 -0.27
C PHE A 280 -13.15 -13.05 0.75
N ASP A 281 -11.92 -13.07 0.25
CA ASP A 281 -10.71 -13.14 1.04
C ASP A 281 -9.77 -12.01 0.62
N TYR A 282 -9.45 -11.13 1.56
CA TYR A 282 -8.52 -10.05 1.34
C TYR A 282 -7.08 -10.56 1.48
N ARG A 283 -6.31 -10.52 0.40
CA ARG A 283 -4.93 -11.01 0.33
C ARG A 283 -3.91 -9.97 0.74
N GLY A 284 -4.23 -8.70 0.55
CA GLY A 284 -3.35 -7.59 0.91
C GLY A 284 -3.20 -6.54 -0.18
N MET A 285 -2.19 -5.70 -0.01
CA MET A 285 -1.84 -4.63 -0.95
C MET A 285 -0.36 -4.70 -1.30
N ILE A 286 -0.04 -4.34 -2.55
CA ILE A 286 1.33 -4.18 -3.04
C ILE A 286 1.50 -2.73 -3.49
N PHE A 287 2.64 -2.14 -3.17
CA PHE A 287 2.95 -0.77 -3.50
C PHE A 287 4.22 -0.71 -4.35
N GLY A 288 4.25 0.19 -5.33
CA GLY A 288 5.42 0.29 -6.17
C GLY A 288 5.41 1.52 -7.07
N GLN A 289 6.52 1.66 -7.80
CA GLN A 289 6.65 2.64 -8.85
C GLN A 289 6.59 1.94 -10.20
N LEU A 290 5.85 2.52 -11.11
CA LEU A 290 5.67 2.03 -12.47
C LEU A 290 6.10 3.10 -13.46
N THR A 291 6.72 2.70 -14.55
CA THR A 291 6.98 3.61 -15.68
C THR A 291 6.05 3.24 -16.83
N ILE A 292 5.12 4.13 -17.14
CA ILE A 292 4.19 3.98 -18.26
C ILE A 292 4.38 5.18 -19.20
N ASN A 293 4.65 4.93 -20.49
CA ASN A 293 4.89 5.97 -21.50
C ASN A 293 5.95 7.01 -21.06
N ASN A 294 7.07 6.55 -20.53
CA ASN A 294 8.16 7.38 -19.98
C ASN A 294 7.74 8.30 -18.81
N GLN A 295 6.59 8.03 -18.19
CA GLN A 295 6.12 8.74 -17.01
C GLN A 295 6.24 7.83 -15.79
N LEU A 296 6.86 8.35 -14.75
CA LEU A 296 6.92 7.65 -13.47
C LEU A 296 5.62 7.89 -12.69
N LEU A 297 5.01 6.80 -12.27
CA LEU A 297 3.75 6.76 -11.55
C LEU A 297 3.94 6.04 -10.22
N TYR A 298 3.14 6.39 -9.23
CA TYR A 298 2.88 5.54 -8.09
C TYR A 298 1.74 4.61 -8.40
N GLY A 299 1.97 3.30 -8.16
CA GLY A 299 0.98 2.26 -8.29
C GLY A 299 0.79 1.53 -6.97
N SER A 300 -0.44 1.17 -6.70
CA SER A 300 -0.79 0.17 -5.70
C SER A 300 -1.80 -0.81 -6.29
N SER A 301 -1.76 -2.06 -5.83
CA SER A 301 -2.80 -3.04 -6.12
C SER A 301 -3.37 -3.58 -4.82
N LEU A 302 -4.69 -3.64 -4.76
CA LEU A 302 -5.46 -4.31 -3.73
C LEU A 302 -5.83 -5.69 -4.28
N ASN A 303 -5.38 -6.75 -3.62
CA ASN A 303 -5.54 -8.12 -4.08
C ASN A 303 -6.63 -8.82 -3.26
N ILE A 304 -7.61 -9.39 -3.93
CA ILE A 304 -8.81 -9.96 -3.32
C ILE A 304 -9.18 -11.24 -4.07
N ASP A 305 -9.47 -12.32 -3.35
CA ASP A 305 -10.13 -13.47 -3.91
C ASP A 305 -11.63 -13.37 -3.66
N ILE A 306 -12.43 -13.44 -4.73
CA ILE A 306 -13.89 -13.37 -4.68
C ILE A 306 -14.47 -14.70 -5.13
N GLU A 307 -15.26 -15.30 -4.27
CA GLU A 307 -16.00 -16.51 -4.54
C GLU A 307 -17.41 -16.16 -5.02
N SER A 308 -17.79 -16.68 -6.18
CA SER A 308 -19.10 -16.45 -6.81
C SER A 308 -19.69 -17.75 -7.32
N ILE A 309 -20.98 -17.73 -7.65
CA ILE A 309 -21.66 -18.86 -8.30
C ILE A 309 -21.91 -18.53 -9.76
N GLU A 310 -21.61 -19.48 -10.64
CA GLU A 310 -21.82 -19.36 -12.08
C GLU A 310 -22.66 -20.54 -12.59
N ALA A 311 -23.64 -20.26 -13.46
CA ALA A 311 -24.40 -21.31 -14.11
C ALA A 311 -23.49 -22.10 -15.07
N LEU A 312 -23.62 -23.42 -15.06
CA LEU A 312 -22.96 -24.23 -16.07
C LEU A 312 -23.51 -23.88 -17.45
N PRO A 313 -22.67 -23.75 -18.49
CA PRO A 313 -23.17 -23.58 -19.84
C PRO A 313 -24.02 -24.81 -20.20
N VAL A 314 -25.26 -24.54 -20.59
CA VAL A 314 -26.14 -25.60 -21.08
C VAL A 314 -25.50 -26.15 -22.37
N PRO A 315 -25.18 -27.45 -22.43
CA PRO A 315 -24.66 -28.01 -23.67
C PRO A 315 -25.70 -27.80 -24.80
N ALA A 316 -25.22 -27.22 -25.89
CA ALA A 316 -26.04 -26.96 -27.08
C ALA A 316 -26.48 -28.25 -27.78
#